data_196d0c2d6611dd573f958649bd46e976
#
_entry.id   196d0c2d6611dd573f958649bd46e976
#
_cell.length_a   1.000
_cell.length_b   1.000
_cell.length_c   1.000
_cell.angle_alpha   90.00
_cell.angle_beta   90.00
_cell.angle_gamma   90.00
#
_symmetry.space_group_name_H-M   'P 1'
#
loop_
_entity.id
_entity.type
_entity.pdbx_description
1 polymer ?
#
loop_
_entity_poly.entity_id
_entity_poly.type
_entity_poly.pdbx_seq_one_letter_code
_entity_poly.pdbx_strand_id
1 'polypeptide(L)'
;MAVVRVVGAGYACLMSSRTIRILDLFAGAGGLTAGFHEASDRFRSVAAVELDPAAAASYSATFAKTDVFTGPIQDWLARADMPADVDVVVGGPPCQGFSALGKRDAADERNSLWRQYAEVLTHVRPGYFVVENVPAFGRSRQYQDFLTATRPGGFLEDYALEHRVLNAADYGAPQVRKRTVVIGHRRDLEAPGFPEATHAPEAAGGLLPYRTVGEALLGVPAVPDMDGRFDEVRTRVGDRELPGAFSPRELHFSRAYRPISRERFAAIPEGGSRADLPDELKAPCWRRHTTGSMDVMGRLRADRPSVTIRTEFFKPEKGRYLHPTEHRAITHYEAALLQGFPDSHRFIGSRTAIARQIGNAVPIPLGAAIARRLLEVL
;
A
#
# COMPACT_ATOMS: atom_id res chain seq x y z
N MET A 1 32.28 4.95 -58.40
CA MET A 1 31.45 4.18 -57.44
C MET A 1 32.16 4.20 -56.09
N ALA A 2 31.73 5.05 -55.20
CA ALA A 2 32.26 5.14 -53.85
C ALA A 2 31.29 4.45 -52.89
N VAL A 3 31.72 3.39 -52.21
CA VAL A 3 30.93 2.68 -51.20
C VAL A 3 31.09 3.38 -49.87
N VAL A 4 30.04 4.05 -49.42
CA VAL A 4 29.94 4.61 -48.06
C VAL A 4 29.62 3.50 -47.10
N ARG A 5 30.56 3.13 -46.25
CA ARG A 5 30.31 2.26 -45.06
C ARG A 5 29.68 3.10 -43.94
N VAL A 6 28.42 2.83 -43.69
CA VAL A 6 27.76 3.32 -42.47
C VAL A 6 28.17 2.39 -41.31
N VAL A 7 28.99 2.90 -40.42
CA VAL A 7 29.33 2.22 -39.15
C VAL A 7 28.22 2.59 -38.17
N GLY A 8 27.24 1.72 -38.02
CA GLY A 8 26.25 1.79 -36.98
C GLY A 8 26.88 1.38 -35.64
N ALA A 9 27.20 2.34 -34.80
CA ALA A 9 27.58 2.08 -33.41
C ALA A 9 26.29 1.75 -32.61
N GLY A 10 25.98 0.45 -32.54
CA GLY A 10 24.99 -0.06 -31.61
C GLY A 10 25.58 -0.02 -30.20
N TYR A 11 25.28 1.04 -29.42
CA TYR A 11 25.41 0.98 -27.99
C TYR A 11 24.25 0.11 -27.45
N ALA A 12 24.44 -1.19 -27.43
CA ALA A 12 23.68 -2.08 -26.57
C ALA A 12 24.07 -1.68 -25.13
N CYS A 13 23.20 -0.93 -24.46
CA CYS A 13 23.24 -0.75 -23.02
C CYS A 13 23.15 -2.17 -22.42
N LEU A 14 24.28 -2.71 -21.96
CA LEU A 14 24.33 -3.94 -21.16
C LEU A 14 23.59 -3.62 -19.86
N MET A 15 22.27 -3.78 -19.85
CA MET A 15 21.50 -3.75 -18.63
C MET A 15 22.07 -4.83 -17.70
N SER A 16 22.61 -4.40 -16.58
CA SER A 16 23.14 -5.28 -15.54
C SER A 16 22.09 -6.35 -15.22
N SER A 17 22.43 -7.62 -15.44
CA SER A 17 21.58 -8.77 -15.10
C SER A 17 21.56 -9.06 -13.60
N ARG A 18 22.19 -8.19 -12.80
CA ARG A 18 22.32 -8.38 -11.35
C ARG A 18 20.96 -8.34 -10.66
N THR A 19 20.69 -9.33 -9.84
CA THR A 19 19.57 -9.35 -8.92
C THR A 19 19.71 -8.25 -7.86
N ILE A 20 18.65 -7.50 -7.61
CA ILE A 20 18.55 -6.46 -6.59
C ILE A 20 17.80 -7.05 -5.38
N ARG A 21 18.48 -7.12 -4.25
CA ARG A 21 18.02 -7.78 -3.02
C ARG A 21 17.29 -6.80 -2.12
N ILE A 22 16.02 -7.11 -1.80
CA ILE A 22 15.15 -6.27 -0.97
C ILE A 22 14.96 -6.89 0.41
N LEU A 23 15.05 -6.07 1.45
CA LEU A 23 14.55 -6.35 2.80
C LEU A 23 13.31 -5.49 3.05
N ASP A 24 12.18 -6.12 3.36
CA ASP A 24 10.91 -5.41 3.64
C ASP A 24 10.61 -5.41 5.15
N LEU A 25 10.57 -4.23 5.76
CA LEU A 25 10.29 -4.02 7.18
C LEU A 25 8.86 -3.51 7.38
N PHE A 26 8.16 -4.04 8.39
CA PHE A 26 6.74 -3.76 8.59
C PHE A 26 5.92 -4.11 7.34
N ALA A 27 6.24 -5.25 6.77
CA ALA A 27 5.95 -5.61 5.39
C ALA A 27 4.44 -5.76 5.08
N GLY A 28 3.60 -5.94 6.11
CA GLY A 28 2.19 -6.24 5.90
C GLY A 28 2.01 -7.49 5.03
N ALA A 29 1.09 -7.43 4.08
CA ALA A 29 0.92 -8.47 3.08
C ALA A 29 1.82 -8.27 1.83
N GLY A 30 2.79 -7.34 1.87
CA GLY A 30 3.76 -7.14 0.78
C GLY A 30 3.31 -6.23 -0.35
N GLY A 31 2.45 -5.24 -0.08
CA GLY A 31 1.98 -4.32 -1.12
C GLY A 31 3.12 -3.51 -1.76
N LEU A 32 4.06 -3.01 -0.96
CA LEU A 32 5.23 -2.28 -1.48
C LEU A 32 6.14 -3.20 -2.29
N THR A 33 6.49 -4.37 -1.74
CA THR A 33 7.27 -5.41 -2.43
C THR A 33 6.62 -5.86 -3.75
N ALA A 34 5.28 -6.03 -3.80
CA ALA A 34 4.58 -6.36 -5.04
C ALA A 34 4.79 -5.29 -6.12
N GLY A 35 4.79 -4.00 -5.73
CA GLY A 35 5.11 -2.91 -6.66
C GLY A 35 6.54 -2.98 -7.19
N PHE A 36 7.50 -3.33 -6.34
CA PHE A 36 8.89 -3.54 -6.78
C PHE A 36 9.01 -4.69 -7.78
N HIS A 37 8.37 -5.83 -7.49
CA HIS A 37 8.35 -6.97 -8.42
C HIS A 37 7.59 -6.67 -9.73
N GLU A 38 6.56 -5.81 -9.71
CA GLU A 38 5.89 -5.33 -10.92
C GLU A 38 6.81 -4.45 -11.78
N ALA A 39 7.66 -3.65 -11.15
CA ALA A 39 8.58 -2.77 -11.86
C ALA A 39 9.65 -3.54 -12.63
N SER A 40 10.20 -4.61 -12.07
CA SER A 40 11.22 -5.45 -12.70
C SER A 40 11.38 -6.80 -11.98
N ASP A 41 11.65 -7.84 -12.75
CA ASP A 41 12.04 -9.16 -12.24
C ASP A 41 13.47 -9.21 -11.69
N ARG A 42 14.26 -8.13 -11.81
CA ARG A 42 15.53 -7.97 -11.10
C ARG A 42 15.35 -7.87 -9.59
N PHE A 43 14.24 -7.32 -9.11
CA PHE A 43 13.97 -7.23 -7.68
C PHE A 43 13.64 -8.60 -7.08
N ARG A 44 14.27 -8.91 -5.95
CA ARG A 44 14.04 -10.14 -5.18
C ARG A 44 13.93 -9.78 -3.70
N SER A 45 12.78 -10.05 -3.10
CA SER A 45 12.64 -9.98 -1.66
C SER A 45 13.40 -11.14 -1.04
N VAL A 46 14.40 -10.84 -0.22
CA VAL A 46 15.25 -11.86 0.44
C VAL A 46 14.83 -12.10 1.87
N ALA A 47 14.34 -11.06 2.54
CA ALA A 47 13.78 -11.18 3.88
C ALA A 47 12.64 -10.16 4.08
N ALA A 48 11.74 -10.46 5.00
CA ALA A 48 10.67 -9.56 5.42
C ALA A 48 10.41 -9.70 6.92
N VAL A 49 10.01 -8.61 7.56
CA VAL A 49 9.68 -8.56 8.99
C VAL A 49 8.25 -8.04 9.15
N GLU A 50 7.38 -8.84 9.74
CA GLU A 50 5.98 -8.47 9.98
C GLU A 50 5.48 -9.02 11.32
N LEU A 51 4.78 -8.18 12.07
CA LEU A 51 4.27 -8.52 13.41
C LEU A 51 2.97 -9.34 13.35
N ASP A 52 2.06 -9.04 12.40
CA ASP A 52 0.77 -9.72 12.29
C ASP A 52 0.95 -11.08 11.59
N PRO A 53 0.68 -12.22 12.27
CA PRO A 53 0.92 -13.55 11.69
C PRO A 53 0.11 -13.81 10.41
N ALA A 54 -1.09 -13.23 10.28
CA ALA A 54 -1.89 -13.42 9.07
C ALA A 54 -1.30 -12.63 7.88
N ALA A 55 -0.79 -11.43 8.12
CA ALA A 55 -0.12 -10.63 7.11
C ALA A 55 1.22 -11.26 6.69
N ALA A 56 2.04 -11.72 7.65
CA ALA A 56 3.28 -12.44 7.38
C ALA A 56 3.03 -13.73 6.56
N ALA A 57 1.98 -14.48 6.88
CA ALA A 57 1.59 -15.67 6.12
C ALA A 57 1.14 -15.32 4.69
N SER A 58 0.40 -14.22 4.49
CA SER A 58 0.03 -13.71 3.17
C SER A 58 1.26 -13.32 2.36
N TYR A 59 2.22 -12.67 3.01
CA TYR A 59 3.51 -12.32 2.40
C TYR A 59 4.25 -13.57 1.94
N SER A 60 4.44 -14.56 2.83
CA SER A 60 5.11 -15.82 2.53
C SER A 60 4.42 -16.59 1.40
N ALA A 61 3.09 -16.63 1.36
CA ALA A 61 2.32 -17.30 0.32
C ALA A 61 2.45 -16.61 -1.05
N THR A 62 2.69 -15.30 -1.07
CA THR A 62 2.88 -14.51 -2.30
C THR A 62 4.33 -14.57 -2.77
N PHE A 63 5.30 -14.45 -1.85
CA PHE A 63 6.73 -14.35 -2.13
C PHE A 63 7.48 -15.56 -1.56
N ALA A 64 7.21 -16.74 -2.10
CA ALA A 64 7.59 -18.05 -1.54
C ALA A 64 9.10 -18.27 -1.32
N LYS A 65 9.98 -17.41 -1.83
CA LYS A 65 11.44 -17.50 -1.66
C LYS A 65 12.00 -16.50 -0.64
N THR A 66 11.13 -15.79 0.07
CA THR A 66 11.50 -14.78 1.07
C THR A 66 11.56 -15.41 2.44
N ASP A 67 12.62 -15.13 3.21
CA ASP A 67 12.64 -15.42 4.65
C ASP A 67 11.76 -14.42 5.39
N VAL A 68 10.61 -14.86 5.90
CA VAL A 68 9.64 -13.99 6.58
C VAL A 68 9.69 -14.23 8.08
N PHE A 69 10.21 -13.25 8.80
CA PHE A 69 10.17 -13.25 10.25
C PHE A 69 8.82 -12.73 10.75
N THR A 70 8.13 -13.54 11.54
CA THR A 70 6.85 -13.17 12.16
C THR A 70 7.08 -12.81 13.62
N GLY A 71 7.04 -11.54 13.96
CA GLY A 71 7.26 -11.06 15.32
C GLY A 71 7.69 -9.59 15.38
N PRO A 72 7.97 -9.10 16.60
CA PRO A 72 8.48 -7.74 16.81
C PRO A 72 9.83 -7.54 16.10
N ILE A 73 10.04 -6.38 15.50
CA ILE A 73 11.30 -6.04 14.82
C ILE A 73 12.50 -6.07 15.78
N GLN A 74 12.28 -5.81 17.07
CA GLN A 74 13.32 -5.88 18.10
C GLN A 74 13.88 -7.30 18.24
N ASP A 75 12.99 -8.31 18.19
CA ASP A 75 13.39 -9.72 18.26
C ASP A 75 14.14 -10.14 17.00
N TRP A 76 13.75 -9.60 15.85
CA TRP A 76 14.47 -9.80 14.59
C TRP A 76 15.87 -9.18 14.61
N LEU A 77 16.01 -7.94 15.15
CA LEU A 77 17.29 -7.26 15.32
C LEU A 77 18.26 -8.01 16.26
N ALA A 78 17.72 -8.76 17.23
CA ALA A 78 18.52 -9.57 18.14
C ALA A 78 19.08 -10.86 17.50
N ARG A 79 18.69 -11.20 16.27
CA ARG A 79 19.19 -12.39 15.55
C ARG A 79 20.60 -12.16 15.05
N ALA A 80 21.39 -13.25 15.04
CA ALA A 80 22.75 -13.24 14.51
C ALA A 80 22.80 -13.40 12.96
N ASP A 81 21.69 -13.84 12.33
CA ASP A 81 21.60 -14.25 10.93
C ASP A 81 20.86 -13.24 10.05
N MET A 82 21.16 -11.96 10.21
CA MET A 82 20.61 -10.93 9.31
C MET A 82 21.05 -11.13 7.85
N PRO A 83 20.19 -10.83 6.86
CA PRO A 83 20.54 -11.03 5.45
C PRO A 83 21.73 -10.14 5.06
N ALA A 84 22.75 -10.75 4.46
CA ALA A 84 23.87 -10.02 3.86
C ALA A 84 23.49 -9.48 2.46
N ASP A 85 24.25 -8.50 1.97
CA ASP A 85 24.17 -7.98 0.61
C ASP A 85 22.75 -7.49 0.21
N VAL A 86 22.07 -6.81 1.10
CA VAL A 86 20.80 -6.14 0.81
C VAL A 86 21.08 -4.83 0.05
N ASP A 87 20.49 -4.69 -1.11
CA ASP A 87 20.64 -3.48 -1.93
C ASP A 87 19.67 -2.38 -1.50
N VAL A 88 18.43 -2.76 -1.17
CA VAL A 88 17.35 -1.83 -0.83
C VAL A 88 16.60 -2.32 0.40
N VAL A 89 16.47 -1.45 1.40
CA VAL A 89 15.53 -1.65 2.52
C VAL A 89 14.28 -0.84 2.25
N VAL A 90 13.11 -1.49 2.30
CA VAL A 90 11.81 -0.82 2.15
C VAL A 90 10.97 -1.02 3.40
N GLY A 91 9.98 -0.15 3.63
CA GLY A 91 9.04 -0.39 4.72
C GLY A 91 8.18 0.81 5.10
N GLY A 92 7.14 0.54 5.88
CA GLY A 92 6.20 1.53 6.39
C GLY A 92 6.02 1.43 7.91
N PRO A 93 6.95 1.96 8.73
CA PRO A 93 6.82 1.88 10.17
C PRO A 93 5.49 2.51 10.64
N PRO A 94 4.72 1.84 11.54
CA PRO A 94 3.44 2.35 12.00
C PRO A 94 3.56 3.72 12.65
N CYS A 95 2.67 4.65 12.26
CA CYS A 95 2.63 6.02 12.75
C CYS A 95 1.25 6.33 13.37
N GLN A 96 0.87 5.59 14.42
CA GLN A 96 -0.48 5.70 14.98
C GLN A 96 -0.72 6.98 15.78
N GLY A 97 0.30 7.64 16.29
CA GLY A 97 0.19 8.94 16.98
C GLY A 97 -0.19 10.11 16.08
N PHE A 98 -0.10 9.98 14.74
CA PHE A 98 -0.34 11.07 13.78
C PHE A 98 -1.55 10.86 12.87
N SER A 99 -2.19 9.70 12.92
CA SER A 99 -3.43 9.48 12.18
C SER A 99 -4.49 10.44 12.70
N ALA A 100 -5.19 11.14 11.81
CA ALA A 100 -6.26 12.09 12.15
C ALA A 100 -7.40 11.46 12.97
N LEU A 101 -7.43 10.12 13.07
CA LEU A 101 -8.39 9.30 13.81
C LEU A 101 -7.79 8.64 15.06
N GLY A 102 -6.48 8.79 15.33
CA GLY A 102 -5.80 8.23 16.50
C GLY A 102 -5.78 9.19 17.69
N LYS A 103 -5.70 8.65 18.90
CA LYS A 103 -5.33 9.45 20.08
C LYS A 103 -3.90 9.94 19.83
N ARG A 104 -3.69 11.25 19.74
CA ARG A 104 -2.38 11.90 19.57
C ARG A 104 -1.55 11.73 20.86
N ASP A 105 -1.09 10.52 21.11
CA ASP A 105 -0.27 10.21 22.27
C ASP A 105 1.21 10.24 21.86
N ALA A 106 1.92 11.25 22.32
CA ALA A 106 3.34 11.42 22.05
C ALA A 106 4.22 10.35 22.75
N ALA A 107 3.68 9.68 23.77
CA ALA A 107 4.35 8.64 24.54
C ALA A 107 4.12 7.22 23.99
N ASP A 108 3.36 7.06 22.90
CA ASP A 108 3.10 5.76 22.29
C ASP A 108 4.43 5.13 21.81
N GLU A 109 4.77 3.95 22.33
CA GLU A 109 5.99 3.21 21.99
C GLU A 109 6.12 2.97 20.47
N ARG A 110 5.00 2.90 19.74
CA ARG A 110 4.97 2.76 18.28
C ARG A 110 5.54 3.99 17.56
N ASN A 111 5.65 5.14 18.24
CA ASN A 111 6.32 6.31 17.72
C ASN A 111 7.86 6.16 17.66
N SER A 112 8.41 5.12 18.30
CA SER A 112 9.84 4.79 18.30
C SER A 112 10.24 3.81 17.18
N LEU A 113 9.27 3.20 16.45
CA LEU A 113 9.55 2.16 15.45
C LEU A 113 10.39 2.67 14.24
N TRP A 114 10.41 3.98 13.98
CA TRP A 114 11.35 4.57 13.03
C TRP A 114 12.81 4.36 13.47
N ARG A 115 13.09 4.30 14.79
CA ARG A 115 14.45 4.03 15.31
C ARG A 115 14.90 2.62 15.01
N GLN A 116 14.01 1.64 15.17
CA GLN A 116 14.31 0.26 14.80
C GLN A 116 14.53 0.14 13.29
N TYR A 117 13.73 0.85 12.47
CA TYR A 117 14.02 0.95 11.04
C TYR A 117 15.43 1.50 10.79
N ALA A 118 15.78 2.61 11.43
CA ALA A 118 17.08 3.25 11.30
C ALA A 118 18.23 2.35 11.84
N GLU A 119 18.00 1.59 12.90
CA GLU A 119 18.93 0.59 13.43
C GLU A 119 19.21 -0.53 12.42
N VAL A 120 18.18 -1.01 11.71
CA VAL A 120 18.38 -1.96 10.60
C VAL A 120 19.30 -1.38 9.54
N LEU A 121 19.17 -0.09 9.18
CA LEU A 121 20.06 0.55 8.21
C LEU A 121 21.53 0.53 8.65
N THR A 122 21.81 0.68 9.95
CA THR A 122 23.20 0.63 10.45
C THR A 122 23.80 -0.78 10.39
N HIS A 123 22.98 -1.82 10.57
CA HIS A 123 23.45 -3.21 10.53
C HIS A 123 23.58 -3.73 9.10
N VAL A 124 22.54 -3.51 8.29
CA VAL A 124 22.44 -4.06 6.92
C VAL A 124 23.23 -3.24 5.90
N ARG A 125 23.39 -1.93 6.15
CA ARG A 125 24.11 -0.96 5.29
C ARG A 125 23.70 -1.01 3.81
N PRO A 126 22.38 -0.94 3.47
CA PRO A 126 21.93 -0.99 2.10
C PRO A 126 22.45 0.22 1.30
N GLY A 127 22.50 0.11 -0.03
CA GLY A 127 22.77 1.26 -0.88
C GLY A 127 21.65 2.29 -0.83
N TYR A 128 20.40 1.81 -0.79
CA TYR A 128 19.18 2.63 -0.83
C TYR A 128 18.15 2.17 0.20
N PHE A 129 17.27 3.08 0.61
CA PHE A 129 16.11 2.72 1.43
C PHE A 129 14.89 3.58 1.11
N VAL A 130 13.70 3.03 1.37
CA VAL A 130 12.41 3.69 1.16
C VAL A 130 11.54 3.55 2.39
N VAL A 131 11.09 4.69 2.96
CA VAL A 131 10.10 4.70 4.05
C VAL A 131 8.81 5.30 3.52
N GLU A 132 7.69 4.55 3.64
CA GLU A 132 6.36 5.07 3.36
C GLU A 132 5.62 5.38 4.66
N ASN A 133 4.89 6.48 4.67
CA ASN A 133 4.08 6.84 5.84
C ASN A 133 2.94 7.83 5.46
N VAL A 134 2.07 8.11 6.42
CA VAL A 134 1.01 9.11 6.25
C VAL A 134 1.60 10.51 6.01
N PRO A 135 0.86 11.43 5.32
CA PRO A 135 1.38 12.77 4.99
C PRO A 135 1.86 13.59 6.19
N ALA A 136 1.30 13.35 7.38
CA ALA A 136 1.72 14.06 8.60
C ALA A 136 3.14 13.68 9.07
N PHE A 137 3.66 12.50 8.68
CA PHE A 137 4.99 12.05 9.07
C PHE A 137 6.09 13.02 8.65
N GLY A 138 6.07 13.55 7.45
CA GLY A 138 7.10 14.49 6.95
C GLY A 138 7.23 15.80 7.74
N ARG A 139 6.26 16.11 8.63
CA ARG A 139 6.29 17.28 9.54
C ARG A 139 6.41 16.87 11.00
N SER A 140 6.60 15.58 11.28
CA SER A 140 6.66 15.04 12.64
C SER A 140 8.06 15.24 13.26
N ARG A 141 8.09 15.15 14.60
CA ARG A 141 9.36 15.12 15.34
C ARG A 141 10.19 13.88 14.92
N GLN A 142 9.55 12.77 14.70
CA GLN A 142 10.21 11.51 14.31
C GLN A 142 10.95 11.67 12.97
N TYR A 143 10.38 12.37 12.01
CA TYR A 143 11.08 12.68 10.77
C TYR A 143 12.27 13.63 11.00
N GLN A 144 12.12 14.62 11.88
CA GLN A 144 13.22 15.53 12.24
C GLN A 144 14.35 14.79 12.97
N ASP A 145 14.01 13.86 13.85
CA ASP A 145 14.98 12.99 14.53
C ASP A 145 15.71 12.08 13.51
N PHE A 146 14.98 11.57 12.51
CA PHE A 146 15.57 10.78 11.41
C PHE A 146 16.54 11.62 10.58
N LEU A 147 16.14 12.84 10.19
CA LEU A 147 17.04 13.82 9.53
C LEU A 147 18.28 14.13 10.38
N THR A 148 18.11 14.26 11.69
CA THR A 148 19.23 14.55 12.60
C THR A 148 20.21 13.38 12.64
N ALA A 149 19.72 12.14 12.59
CA ALA A 149 20.57 10.97 12.54
C ALA A 149 21.48 10.89 11.32
N THR A 150 21.12 11.56 10.20
CA THR A 150 21.95 11.60 8.97
C THR A 150 22.90 12.81 8.90
N ARG A 151 22.94 13.67 9.94
CA ARG A 151 23.91 14.76 10.01
C ARG A 151 25.29 14.27 10.46
N PRO A 152 26.37 15.04 10.23
CA PRO A 152 27.69 14.70 10.75
C PRO A 152 27.66 14.41 12.25
N GLY A 153 28.24 13.28 12.66
CA GLY A 153 28.21 12.77 14.01
C GLY A 153 26.93 11.98 14.39
N GLY A 154 25.96 11.90 13.50
CA GLY A 154 24.77 11.05 13.66
C GLY A 154 25.06 9.59 13.26
N PHE A 155 24.29 8.65 13.81
CA PHE A 155 24.52 7.20 13.56
C PHE A 155 24.17 6.72 12.14
N LEU A 156 23.57 7.57 11.31
CA LEU A 156 23.31 7.38 9.87
C LEU A 156 24.03 8.46 9.01
N GLU A 157 25.15 9.00 9.49
CA GLU A 157 25.87 10.08 8.76
C GLU A 157 26.31 9.69 7.36
N ASP A 158 26.50 8.40 7.09
CA ASP A 158 26.81 7.86 5.76
C ASP A 158 25.64 8.01 4.75
N TYR A 159 24.45 8.36 5.22
CA TYR A 159 23.25 8.46 4.37
C TYR A 159 22.82 9.92 4.17
N ALA A 160 22.23 10.14 2.99
CA ALA A 160 21.40 11.31 2.71
C ALA A 160 19.95 10.84 2.50
N LEU A 161 18.97 11.66 2.81
CA LEU A 161 17.57 11.36 2.59
C LEU A 161 16.76 12.61 2.23
N GLU A 162 15.74 12.38 1.44
CA GLU A 162 14.74 13.40 1.07
C GLU A 162 13.33 12.80 1.23
N HIS A 163 12.32 13.67 1.33
CA HIS A 163 10.93 13.22 1.32
C HIS A 163 10.03 14.05 0.42
N ARG A 164 9.01 13.40 -0.13
CA ARG A 164 7.89 14.05 -0.82
C ARG A 164 6.57 13.43 -0.40
N VAL A 165 5.50 14.20 -0.52
CA VAL A 165 4.14 13.66 -0.45
C VAL A 165 3.72 13.30 -1.87
N LEU A 166 3.61 12.01 -2.14
CA LEU A 166 3.18 11.47 -3.42
C LEU A 166 1.71 11.04 -3.33
N ASN A 167 0.97 11.20 -4.43
CA ASN A 167 -0.39 10.71 -4.54
C ASN A 167 -0.42 9.50 -5.48
N ALA A 168 -0.93 8.37 -5.02
CA ALA A 168 -0.93 7.13 -5.82
C ALA A 168 -1.65 7.27 -7.16
N ALA A 169 -2.66 8.16 -7.27
CA ALA A 169 -3.36 8.42 -8.53
C ALA A 169 -2.42 9.01 -9.60
N ASP A 170 -1.38 9.77 -9.21
CA ASP A 170 -0.41 10.36 -10.13
C ASP A 170 0.45 9.27 -10.83
N TYR A 171 0.38 8.03 -10.36
CA TYR A 171 1.14 6.87 -10.85
C TYR A 171 0.24 5.74 -11.37
N GLY A 172 -1.03 6.05 -11.66
CA GLY A 172 -1.97 5.11 -12.26
C GLY A 172 -2.75 4.22 -11.28
N ALA A 173 -2.70 4.48 -9.97
CA ALA A 173 -3.62 3.84 -9.05
C ALA A 173 -5.05 4.44 -9.23
N PRO A 174 -6.11 3.63 -9.29
CA PRO A 174 -7.49 4.12 -9.35
C PRO A 174 -7.97 4.62 -7.97
N GLN A 175 -7.09 5.30 -7.24
CA GLN A 175 -7.28 5.72 -5.85
C GLN A 175 -6.48 6.98 -5.54
N VAL A 176 -7.15 7.99 -4.99
CA VAL A 176 -6.48 9.13 -4.37
C VAL A 176 -5.98 8.72 -2.99
N ARG A 177 -4.67 8.49 -2.89
CA ARG A 177 -3.99 8.12 -1.64
C ARG A 177 -2.66 8.85 -1.52
N LYS A 178 -2.64 9.87 -0.69
CA LYS A 178 -1.42 10.65 -0.44
C LYS A 178 -0.57 10.00 0.65
N ARG A 179 0.74 9.90 0.40
CA ARG A 179 1.71 9.32 1.32
C ARG A 179 3.00 10.12 1.33
N THR A 180 3.58 10.31 2.51
CA THR A 180 4.98 10.71 2.60
C THR A 180 5.83 9.52 2.19
N VAL A 181 6.66 9.72 1.21
CA VAL A 181 7.71 8.77 0.79
C VAL A 181 9.05 9.43 1.10
N VAL A 182 9.86 8.76 1.92
CA VAL A 182 11.25 9.11 2.16
C VAL A 182 12.11 8.18 1.32
N ILE A 183 13.02 8.74 0.55
CA ILE A 183 14.04 7.98 -0.18
C ILE A 183 15.38 8.39 0.36
N GLY A 184 16.18 7.42 0.80
CA GLY A 184 17.54 7.63 1.25
C GLY A 184 18.52 6.80 0.45
N HIS A 185 19.76 7.26 0.41
CA HIS A 185 20.88 6.63 -0.27
C HIS A 185 22.17 6.84 0.51
N ARG A 186 23.12 5.94 0.38
CA ARG A 186 24.49 6.21 0.88
C ARG A 186 25.07 7.39 0.12
N ARG A 187 25.84 8.24 0.80
CA ARG A 187 26.42 9.46 0.23
C ARG A 187 27.44 9.22 -0.89
N ASP A 188 28.00 8.01 -0.95
CA ASP A 188 28.93 7.60 -2.01
C ASP A 188 28.18 7.11 -3.29
N LEU A 189 26.85 7.08 -3.27
CA LEU A 189 26.01 6.65 -4.39
C LEU A 189 25.21 7.84 -4.95
N GLU A 190 24.76 7.69 -6.20
CA GLU A 190 23.91 8.68 -6.85
C GLU A 190 22.54 8.78 -6.17
N ALA A 191 22.05 10.01 -5.99
CA ALA A 191 20.71 10.25 -5.44
C ALA A 191 19.63 9.87 -6.46
N PRO A 192 18.70 8.95 -6.14
CA PRO A 192 17.70 8.52 -7.10
C PRO A 192 16.66 9.61 -7.40
N GLY A 193 16.40 10.51 -6.46
CA GLY A 193 15.29 11.47 -6.54
C GLY A 193 13.92 10.76 -6.42
N PHE A 194 12.86 11.40 -6.94
CA PHE A 194 11.49 10.89 -6.87
C PHE A 194 10.94 10.59 -8.26
N PRO A 195 10.01 9.60 -8.38
CA PRO A 195 9.39 9.30 -9.65
C PRO A 195 8.59 10.51 -10.17
N GLU A 196 8.61 10.70 -11.49
CA GLU A 196 7.75 11.67 -12.16
C GLU A 196 6.33 11.11 -12.29
N ALA A 197 5.33 12.01 -12.22
CA ALA A 197 3.94 11.64 -12.43
C ALA A 197 3.73 11.13 -13.86
N THR A 198 2.93 10.10 -14.01
CA THR A 198 2.48 9.55 -15.30
C THR A 198 1.02 9.87 -15.61
N HIS A 199 0.27 10.28 -14.60
CA HIS A 199 -1.16 10.58 -14.68
C HIS A 199 -1.50 11.91 -14.01
N ALA A 200 -2.58 12.54 -14.46
CA ALA A 200 -3.14 13.77 -13.92
C ALA A 200 -4.68 13.68 -13.85
N PRO A 201 -5.37 14.61 -13.12
CA PRO A 201 -6.84 14.63 -13.10
C PRO A 201 -7.47 14.67 -14.49
N GLU A 202 -6.83 15.36 -15.42
CA GLU A 202 -7.17 15.45 -16.85
C GLU A 202 -5.92 15.20 -17.67
N ALA A 203 -6.10 14.63 -18.87
CA ALA A 203 -4.99 14.40 -19.80
C ALA A 203 -4.39 15.75 -20.22
N ALA A 204 -3.14 16.01 -19.85
CA ALA A 204 -2.43 17.23 -20.17
C ALA A 204 -0.91 17.02 -20.16
N GLY A 205 -0.18 17.70 -21.05
CA GLY A 205 1.28 17.70 -21.02
C GLY A 205 1.95 16.32 -21.18
N GLY A 206 1.29 15.39 -21.90
CA GLY A 206 1.78 14.02 -22.08
C GLY A 206 1.39 13.05 -20.93
N LEU A 207 0.72 13.53 -19.89
CA LEU A 207 0.19 12.71 -18.80
C LEU A 207 -1.13 12.04 -19.19
N LEU A 208 -1.33 10.81 -18.76
CA LEU A 208 -2.61 10.11 -18.90
C LEU A 208 -3.63 10.64 -17.88
N PRO A 209 -4.94 10.54 -18.13
CA PRO A 209 -5.95 10.86 -17.14
C PRO A 209 -5.89 9.85 -15.98
N TYR A 210 -6.34 10.28 -14.79
CA TYR A 210 -6.44 9.37 -13.65
C TYR A 210 -7.32 8.17 -13.98
N ARG A 211 -6.85 7.00 -13.60
CA ARG A 211 -7.65 5.78 -13.68
C ARG A 211 -8.84 5.86 -12.75
N THR A 212 -10.00 5.47 -13.25
CA THR A 212 -11.27 5.57 -12.54
C THR A 212 -11.66 4.28 -11.82
N VAL A 213 -12.62 4.37 -10.88
CA VAL A 213 -13.21 3.20 -10.24
C VAL A 213 -13.89 2.30 -11.27
N GLY A 214 -14.61 2.89 -12.26
CA GLY A 214 -15.28 2.12 -13.30
C GLY A 214 -14.33 1.29 -14.15
N GLU A 215 -13.18 1.86 -14.52
CA GLU A 215 -12.12 1.12 -15.24
C GLU A 215 -11.51 0.00 -14.40
N ALA A 216 -11.28 0.25 -13.11
CA ALA A 216 -10.69 -0.75 -12.21
C ALA A 216 -11.64 -1.91 -11.92
N LEU A 217 -12.95 -1.68 -11.95
CA LEU A 217 -13.98 -2.69 -11.68
C LEU A 217 -14.58 -3.29 -12.97
N LEU A 218 -14.04 -2.93 -14.14
CA LEU A 218 -14.51 -3.47 -15.40
C LEU A 218 -14.38 -5.01 -15.44
N GLY A 219 -15.49 -5.70 -15.70
CA GLY A 219 -15.55 -7.16 -15.76
C GLY A 219 -15.67 -7.85 -14.39
N VAL A 220 -15.73 -7.11 -13.29
CA VAL A 220 -16.06 -7.66 -11.97
C VAL A 220 -17.56 -7.99 -11.93
N PRO A 221 -17.98 -9.20 -11.51
CA PRO A 221 -19.40 -9.53 -11.38
C PRO A 221 -20.12 -8.58 -10.42
N ALA A 222 -21.32 -8.12 -10.80
CA ALA A 222 -22.12 -7.22 -9.93
C ALA A 222 -22.60 -7.92 -8.66
N VAL A 223 -22.91 -9.23 -8.74
CA VAL A 223 -23.38 -10.03 -7.62
C VAL A 223 -22.21 -10.80 -7.02
N PRO A 224 -21.79 -10.43 -5.79
CA PRO A 224 -20.76 -11.16 -5.07
C PRO A 224 -21.27 -12.54 -4.63
N ASP A 225 -20.35 -13.50 -4.55
CA ASP A 225 -20.61 -14.75 -3.85
C ASP A 225 -20.78 -14.47 -2.34
N MET A 226 -21.98 -14.74 -1.81
CA MET A 226 -22.32 -14.47 -0.41
C MET A 226 -21.75 -15.52 0.55
N ASP A 227 -21.66 -16.76 0.09
CA ASP A 227 -21.32 -17.91 0.92
C ASP A 227 -19.95 -18.51 0.57
N GLY A 228 -19.24 -17.93 -0.37
CA GLY A 228 -18.01 -18.44 -0.96
C GLY A 228 -17.19 -19.35 -0.04
N ARG A 229 -16.30 -20.14 -0.60
CA ARG A 229 -15.47 -21.13 0.13
C ARG A 229 -14.51 -20.54 1.17
N PHE A 230 -14.84 -19.33 1.66
CA PHE A 230 -14.02 -18.58 2.63
C PHE A 230 -13.78 -19.40 3.91
N ASP A 231 -14.77 -20.17 4.35
CA ASP A 231 -14.66 -20.99 5.57
C ASP A 231 -14.12 -22.42 5.31
N GLU A 232 -13.98 -22.83 4.05
CA GLU A 232 -13.51 -24.16 3.66
C GLU A 232 -11.99 -24.21 3.45
N VAL A 233 -11.39 -23.14 2.92
CA VAL A 233 -9.95 -23.08 2.62
C VAL A 233 -9.18 -22.67 3.87
N ARG A 234 -8.22 -23.49 4.29
CA ARG A 234 -7.40 -23.29 5.49
C ARG A 234 -5.91 -23.39 5.18
N THR A 235 -5.14 -22.54 5.83
CA THR A 235 -3.67 -22.56 5.81
C THR A 235 -3.14 -22.64 7.22
N ARG A 236 -2.21 -23.54 7.46
CA ARG A 236 -1.52 -23.65 8.76
C ARG A 236 -0.49 -22.54 8.89
N VAL A 237 -0.60 -21.74 9.96
CA VAL A 237 0.30 -20.65 10.30
C VAL A 237 0.76 -20.83 11.74
N GLY A 238 1.97 -21.35 11.93
CA GLY A 238 2.44 -21.81 13.24
C GLY A 238 1.51 -22.92 13.77
N ASP A 239 0.98 -22.72 14.97
CA ASP A 239 0.07 -23.65 15.64
C ASP A 239 -1.42 -23.37 15.34
N ARG A 240 -1.73 -22.45 14.42
CA ARG A 240 -3.10 -22.05 14.10
C ARG A 240 -3.45 -22.36 12.66
N GLU A 241 -4.72 -22.62 12.42
CA GLU A 241 -5.30 -22.66 11.09
C GLU A 241 -6.06 -21.37 10.80
N LEU A 242 -5.66 -20.68 9.74
CA LEU A 242 -6.28 -19.44 9.29
C LEU A 242 -7.00 -19.65 7.94
N PRO A 243 -8.08 -18.90 7.65
CA PRO A 243 -8.68 -18.89 6.31
C PRO A 243 -7.67 -18.47 5.23
N GLY A 244 -7.69 -19.14 4.08
CA GLY A 244 -6.81 -18.83 2.92
C GLY A 244 -5.85 -19.99 2.60
N ALA A 245 -4.97 -19.82 1.62
CA ALA A 245 -4.61 -18.60 0.91
C ALA A 245 -5.60 -18.30 -0.24
N PHE A 246 -6.18 -17.13 -0.24
CA PHE A 246 -7.10 -16.67 -1.29
C PHE A 246 -6.38 -15.77 -2.30
N SER A 247 -6.71 -15.93 -3.58
CA SER A 247 -6.46 -14.90 -4.60
C SER A 247 -7.41 -13.72 -4.38
N PRO A 248 -7.14 -12.53 -4.94
CA PRO A 248 -8.09 -11.42 -4.88
C PRO A 248 -9.48 -11.79 -5.36
N ARG A 249 -9.62 -12.55 -6.46
CA ARG A 249 -10.93 -12.95 -7.03
C ARG A 249 -11.79 -13.75 -6.08
N GLU A 250 -11.19 -14.63 -5.27
CA GLU A 250 -11.89 -15.43 -4.28
C GLU A 250 -12.43 -14.62 -3.10
N LEU A 251 -12.04 -13.34 -3.02
CA LEU A 251 -12.50 -12.38 -2.01
C LEU A 251 -13.71 -11.55 -2.45
N HIS A 252 -14.39 -11.95 -3.53
CA HIS A 252 -15.58 -11.26 -4.02
C HIS A 252 -16.83 -11.69 -3.27
N PHE A 253 -16.91 -11.36 -1.99
CA PHE A 253 -18.03 -11.66 -1.12
C PHE A 253 -18.59 -10.37 -0.48
N SER A 254 -19.87 -10.41 -0.12
CA SER A 254 -20.55 -9.34 0.60
C SER A 254 -21.27 -9.91 1.81
N ARG A 255 -21.56 -9.05 2.76
CA ARG A 255 -22.40 -9.42 3.90
C ARG A 255 -23.89 -9.26 3.56
N ALA A 256 -24.75 -10.00 4.24
CA ALA A 256 -26.17 -9.75 4.19
C ALA A 256 -26.48 -8.40 4.87
N TYR A 257 -27.20 -7.53 4.17
CA TYR A 257 -27.68 -6.24 4.71
C TYR A 257 -29.16 -6.34 5.09
N ARG A 258 -29.51 -5.64 6.19
CA ARG A 258 -30.91 -5.49 6.59
C ARG A 258 -31.69 -4.72 5.51
N PRO A 259 -33.02 -4.94 5.34
CA PRO A 259 -33.84 -4.24 4.36
C PRO A 259 -33.64 -2.71 4.39
N ILE A 260 -33.75 -2.11 5.57
CA ILE A 260 -33.56 -0.67 5.75
C ILE A 260 -32.17 -0.17 5.29
N SER A 261 -31.12 -1.01 5.39
CA SER A 261 -29.79 -0.63 4.89
C SER A 261 -29.78 -0.60 3.37
N ARG A 262 -30.44 -1.57 2.71
CA ARG A 262 -30.56 -1.61 1.25
C ARG A 262 -31.37 -0.42 0.72
N GLU A 263 -32.47 -0.06 1.40
CA GLU A 263 -33.27 1.11 1.07
C GLU A 263 -32.43 2.39 1.14
N ARG A 264 -31.62 2.53 2.21
CA ARG A 264 -30.69 3.65 2.36
C ARG A 264 -29.67 3.68 1.22
N PHE A 265 -29.09 2.53 0.89
CA PHE A 265 -28.11 2.47 -0.21
C PHE A 265 -28.76 2.84 -1.54
N ALA A 266 -29.98 2.36 -1.82
CA ALA A 266 -30.70 2.69 -3.03
C ALA A 266 -31.02 4.21 -3.15
N ALA A 267 -31.30 4.85 -2.02
CA ALA A 267 -31.62 6.28 -1.99
C ALA A 267 -30.40 7.22 -2.10
N ILE A 268 -29.16 6.69 -1.93
CA ILE A 268 -27.94 7.50 -2.07
C ILE A 268 -27.48 7.51 -3.53
N PRO A 269 -27.47 8.68 -4.20
CA PRO A 269 -27.03 8.79 -5.58
C PRO A 269 -25.52 8.55 -5.72
N GLU A 270 -25.05 8.37 -6.94
CA GLU A 270 -23.63 8.28 -7.25
C GLU A 270 -22.89 9.55 -6.76
N GLY A 271 -21.79 9.36 -6.04
CA GLY A 271 -21.06 10.46 -5.40
C GLY A 271 -21.75 11.06 -4.17
N GLY A 272 -22.97 10.66 -3.85
CA GLY A 272 -23.71 11.08 -2.66
C GLY A 272 -23.25 10.41 -1.36
N SER A 273 -23.94 10.71 -0.27
CA SER A 273 -23.64 10.20 1.06
C SER A 273 -24.91 10.16 1.95
N ARG A 274 -24.76 9.86 3.22
CA ARG A 274 -25.88 9.94 4.19
C ARG A 274 -26.59 11.29 4.23
N ALA A 275 -25.94 12.36 3.77
CA ALA A 275 -26.55 13.71 3.73
C ALA A 275 -27.69 13.78 2.72
N ASP A 276 -27.60 12.99 1.66
CA ASP A 276 -28.58 12.96 0.56
C ASP A 276 -29.77 12.04 0.86
N LEU A 277 -29.78 11.36 2.02
CA LEU A 277 -30.92 10.55 2.42
C LEU A 277 -32.14 11.41 2.76
N PRO A 278 -33.34 11.00 2.34
CA PRO A 278 -34.58 11.57 2.85
C PRO A 278 -34.71 11.33 4.34
N ASP A 279 -35.43 12.23 5.06
CA ASP A 279 -35.44 12.24 6.52
C ASP A 279 -36.01 10.96 7.14
N GLU A 280 -36.97 10.31 6.49
CA GLU A 280 -37.55 9.02 6.92
C GLU A 280 -36.49 7.88 6.91
N LEU A 281 -35.51 7.93 6.05
CA LEU A 281 -34.41 6.95 5.98
C LEU A 281 -33.23 7.31 6.86
N LYS A 282 -33.15 8.55 7.37
CA LYS A 282 -32.05 8.93 8.29
C LYS A 282 -32.22 8.25 9.65
N ALA A 283 -31.12 7.73 10.18
CA ALA A 283 -31.10 7.28 11.57
C ALA A 283 -31.34 8.46 12.52
N PRO A 284 -31.97 8.28 13.70
CA PRO A 284 -32.23 9.37 14.64
C PRO A 284 -31.01 10.21 15.00
N CYS A 285 -29.84 9.58 15.13
CA CYS A 285 -28.59 10.28 15.42
C CYS A 285 -28.13 11.14 14.21
N TRP A 286 -28.46 10.78 12.98
CA TRP A 286 -28.05 11.54 11.78
C TRP A 286 -28.91 12.78 11.54
N ARG A 287 -30.16 12.78 11.98
CA ARG A 287 -31.05 13.95 11.89
C ARG A 287 -30.54 15.14 12.72
N ARG A 288 -29.86 14.85 13.85
CA ARG A 288 -29.30 15.88 14.74
C ARG A 288 -27.83 16.20 14.41
N HIS A 289 -27.11 15.34 13.69
CA HIS A 289 -25.69 15.47 13.40
C HIS A 289 -25.51 16.05 11.99
N THR A 290 -25.42 17.36 11.91
CA THR A 290 -25.21 18.13 10.68
C THR A 290 -23.72 18.41 10.41
N THR A 291 -22.84 18.08 11.36
CA THR A 291 -21.38 18.26 11.31
C THR A 291 -20.66 16.90 11.37
N GLY A 292 -19.34 16.90 11.13
CA GLY A 292 -18.51 15.69 11.15
C GLY A 292 -18.27 15.10 9.77
N SER A 293 -17.84 13.83 9.71
CA SER A 293 -17.48 13.21 8.44
C SER A 293 -18.72 13.05 7.54
N MET A 294 -18.75 13.82 6.44
CA MET A 294 -19.82 13.77 5.44
C MET A 294 -19.72 12.54 4.54
N ASP A 295 -18.60 11.80 4.59
CA ASP A 295 -18.35 10.61 3.74
C ASP A 295 -19.01 9.31 4.25
N VAL A 296 -19.65 9.35 5.44
CA VAL A 296 -20.34 8.17 5.97
C VAL A 296 -21.43 7.72 4.99
N MET A 297 -21.45 6.41 4.70
CA MET A 297 -22.29 5.82 3.66
C MET A 297 -22.12 6.48 2.28
N GLY A 298 -20.94 7.06 2.01
CA GLY A 298 -20.68 7.66 0.70
C GLY A 298 -20.62 6.60 -0.40
N ARG A 299 -21.23 6.91 -1.54
CA ARG A 299 -21.15 6.12 -2.77
C ARG A 299 -19.98 6.59 -3.61
N LEU A 300 -19.16 5.66 -4.08
CA LEU A 300 -18.10 5.94 -5.03
C LEU A 300 -18.67 6.45 -6.36
N ARG A 301 -17.85 7.14 -7.12
CA ARG A 301 -18.13 7.56 -8.49
C ARG A 301 -17.40 6.65 -9.46
N ALA A 302 -18.08 6.19 -10.49
CA ALA A 302 -17.46 5.35 -11.52
C ALA A 302 -16.44 6.11 -12.37
N ASP A 303 -16.70 7.42 -12.62
CA ASP A 303 -15.94 8.30 -13.51
C ASP A 303 -14.69 8.93 -12.86
N ARG A 304 -14.33 8.55 -11.61
CA ARG A 304 -13.20 9.12 -10.85
C ARG A 304 -12.44 8.06 -10.10
N PRO A 305 -11.18 8.34 -9.69
CA PRO A 305 -10.48 7.48 -8.73
C PRO A 305 -11.22 7.44 -7.40
N SER A 306 -11.09 6.34 -6.68
CA SER A 306 -11.67 6.16 -5.34
C SER A 306 -11.01 7.09 -4.33
N VAL A 307 -11.69 7.29 -3.19
CA VAL A 307 -11.03 7.80 -1.97
C VAL A 307 -10.05 6.77 -1.44
N THR A 308 -9.18 7.17 -0.50
CA THR A 308 -8.26 6.25 0.17
C THR A 308 -8.98 5.02 0.75
N ILE A 309 -8.64 3.84 0.27
CA ILE A 309 -9.11 2.56 0.81
C ILE A 309 -8.47 2.36 2.19
N ARG A 310 -9.30 2.33 3.24
CA ARG A 310 -8.90 2.14 4.64
C ARG A 310 -9.23 0.72 5.10
N THR A 311 -8.83 0.36 6.30
CA THR A 311 -8.95 -1.00 6.84
C THR A 311 -10.38 -1.51 7.09
N GLU A 312 -11.38 -0.62 7.07
CA GLU A 312 -12.79 -0.96 7.30
C GLU A 312 -13.68 -0.61 6.08
N PHE A 313 -13.13 -0.62 4.87
CA PHE A 313 -13.83 -0.27 3.62
C PHE A 313 -15.11 -1.10 3.36
N PHE A 314 -15.19 -2.31 3.91
CA PHE A 314 -16.37 -3.18 3.80
C PHE A 314 -17.53 -2.77 4.71
N LYS A 315 -17.36 -1.69 5.49
CA LYS A 315 -18.37 -1.11 6.38
C LYS A 315 -18.84 0.24 5.82
N PRO A 316 -20.06 0.35 5.30
CA PRO A 316 -20.58 1.59 4.73
C PRO A 316 -20.51 2.79 5.69
N GLU A 317 -20.67 2.54 7.01
CA GLU A 317 -20.62 3.54 8.05
C GLU A 317 -19.22 4.13 8.31
N LYS A 318 -18.19 3.61 7.68
CA LYS A 318 -16.79 4.01 7.89
C LYS A 318 -16.22 4.95 6.83
N GLY A 319 -16.99 5.29 5.82
CA GLY A 319 -16.55 6.22 4.78
C GLY A 319 -17.34 6.11 3.48
N ARG A 320 -16.72 6.56 2.39
CA ARG A 320 -17.27 6.50 1.03
C ARG A 320 -16.88 5.17 0.39
N TYR A 321 -17.64 4.13 0.72
CA TYR A 321 -17.34 2.75 0.30
C TYR A 321 -18.53 2.01 -0.30
N LEU A 322 -19.68 2.69 -0.55
CA LEU A 322 -20.73 2.08 -1.37
C LEU A 322 -20.23 1.93 -2.81
N HIS A 323 -20.53 0.79 -3.41
CA HIS A 323 -20.24 0.51 -4.83
C HIS A 323 -20.92 1.56 -5.72
N PRO A 324 -20.33 1.97 -6.85
CA PRO A 324 -20.92 3.02 -7.70
C PRO A 324 -22.38 2.77 -8.08
N THR A 325 -22.72 1.54 -8.46
CA THR A 325 -24.03 1.15 -8.95
C THR A 325 -24.79 0.22 -8.00
N GLU A 326 -24.08 -0.68 -7.30
CA GLU A 326 -24.70 -1.69 -6.48
C GLU A 326 -25.11 -1.18 -5.08
N HIS A 327 -26.16 -1.77 -4.49
CA HIS A 327 -26.67 -1.38 -3.18
C HIS A 327 -25.96 -2.11 -2.04
N ARG A 328 -24.64 -2.02 -2.04
CA ARG A 328 -23.70 -2.64 -1.07
C ARG A 328 -22.41 -1.86 -0.94
N ALA A 329 -21.65 -2.12 0.08
CA ALA A 329 -20.25 -1.67 0.11
C ALA A 329 -19.42 -2.45 -0.94
N ILE A 330 -18.27 -1.89 -1.30
CA ILE A 330 -17.28 -2.62 -2.11
C ILE A 330 -16.82 -3.87 -1.37
N THR A 331 -16.52 -4.92 -2.14
CA THR A 331 -15.98 -6.19 -1.64
C THR A 331 -14.48 -6.09 -1.37
N HIS A 332 -13.90 -7.12 -0.76
CA HIS A 332 -12.45 -7.22 -0.58
C HIS A 332 -11.74 -7.35 -1.94
N TYR A 333 -12.33 -8.03 -2.90
CA TYR A 333 -11.81 -8.12 -4.27
C TYR A 333 -11.76 -6.73 -4.94
N GLU A 334 -12.87 -6.00 -4.91
CA GLU A 334 -12.95 -4.66 -5.48
C GLU A 334 -11.95 -3.70 -4.82
N ALA A 335 -11.80 -3.78 -3.50
CA ALA A 335 -10.81 -3.00 -2.77
C ALA A 335 -9.36 -3.39 -3.14
N ALA A 336 -9.09 -4.68 -3.35
CA ALA A 336 -7.77 -5.16 -3.81
C ALA A 336 -7.45 -4.63 -5.21
N LEU A 337 -8.42 -4.61 -6.13
CA LEU A 337 -8.26 -4.00 -7.47
C LEU A 337 -7.97 -2.49 -7.38
N LEU A 338 -8.68 -1.77 -6.50
CA LEU A 338 -8.44 -0.34 -6.28
C LEU A 338 -7.06 -0.04 -5.65
N GLN A 339 -6.44 -1.01 -4.98
CA GLN A 339 -5.05 -0.95 -4.51
C GLN A 339 -4.04 -1.43 -5.57
N GLY A 340 -4.51 -2.06 -6.64
CA GLY A 340 -3.68 -2.59 -7.72
C GLY A 340 -3.12 -3.98 -7.46
N PHE A 341 -3.66 -4.76 -6.52
CA PHE A 341 -3.18 -6.12 -6.28
C PHE A 341 -3.41 -7.03 -7.47
N PRO A 342 -2.38 -7.76 -7.94
CA PRO A 342 -2.52 -8.72 -9.02
C PRO A 342 -3.22 -10.00 -8.55
N ASP A 343 -3.84 -10.75 -9.46
CA ASP A 343 -4.52 -12.03 -9.17
C ASP A 343 -3.57 -13.10 -8.58
N SER A 344 -2.27 -12.95 -8.80
CA SER A 344 -1.24 -13.82 -8.21
C SER A 344 -1.00 -13.61 -6.73
N HIS A 345 -1.43 -12.48 -6.17
CA HIS A 345 -1.29 -12.19 -4.74
C HIS A 345 -2.12 -13.17 -3.90
N ARG A 346 -1.67 -13.47 -2.68
CA ARG A 346 -2.34 -14.39 -1.76
C ARG A 346 -2.63 -13.70 -0.44
N PHE A 347 -3.86 -13.88 0.04
CA PHE A 347 -4.34 -13.36 1.29
C PHE A 347 -4.71 -14.50 2.26
N ILE A 348 -4.24 -14.40 3.50
CA ILE A 348 -4.51 -15.34 4.58
C ILE A 348 -5.04 -14.58 5.79
N GLY A 349 -6.07 -15.12 6.45
CA GLY A 349 -6.63 -14.55 7.65
C GLY A 349 -8.14 -14.38 7.60
N SER A 350 -8.72 -13.89 8.70
CA SER A 350 -10.14 -13.56 8.74
C SER A 350 -10.48 -12.41 7.77
N ARG A 351 -11.75 -12.25 7.40
CA ARG A 351 -12.23 -11.13 6.55
C ARG A 351 -11.73 -9.77 7.06
N THR A 352 -11.71 -9.56 8.38
CA THR A 352 -11.20 -8.31 8.97
C THR A 352 -9.67 -8.21 8.87
N ALA A 353 -8.93 -9.31 9.03
CA ALA A 353 -7.48 -9.32 8.87
C ALA A 353 -7.08 -9.01 7.42
N ILE A 354 -7.75 -9.63 6.45
CA ILE A 354 -7.53 -9.36 5.02
C ILE A 354 -7.88 -7.91 4.67
N ALA A 355 -9.00 -7.39 5.20
CA ALA A 355 -9.35 -5.97 4.99
C ALA A 355 -8.27 -5.02 5.54
N ARG A 356 -7.64 -5.36 6.67
CA ARG A 356 -6.50 -4.59 7.21
C ARG A 356 -5.28 -4.67 6.30
N GLN A 357 -4.97 -5.85 5.78
CA GLN A 357 -3.87 -6.06 4.83
C GLN A 357 -4.06 -5.20 3.58
N ILE A 358 -5.25 -5.25 2.97
CA ILE A 358 -5.58 -4.44 1.78
C ILE A 358 -5.55 -2.94 2.11
N GLY A 359 -6.18 -2.51 3.20
CA GLY A 359 -6.31 -1.10 3.56
C GLY A 359 -5.00 -0.44 3.99
N ASN A 360 -4.08 -1.20 4.61
CA ASN A 360 -2.77 -0.71 5.02
C ASN A 360 -1.75 -0.70 3.88
N ALA A 361 -1.97 -1.47 2.82
CA ALA A 361 -1.01 -1.59 1.73
C ALA A 361 -0.66 -0.24 1.07
N VAL A 362 0.57 -0.13 0.66
CA VAL A 362 0.98 0.86 -0.35
C VAL A 362 0.36 0.43 -1.68
N PRO A 363 -0.33 1.31 -2.42
CA PRO A 363 -0.84 0.97 -3.75
C PRO A 363 0.28 0.47 -4.67
N ILE A 364 0.04 -0.66 -5.31
CA ILE A 364 1.04 -1.32 -6.16
C ILE A 364 1.62 -0.37 -7.21
N PRO A 365 0.82 0.44 -7.95
CA PRO A 365 1.37 1.37 -8.94
C PRO A 365 2.32 2.42 -8.35
N LEU A 366 2.08 2.89 -7.12
CA LEU A 366 3.00 3.81 -6.44
C LEU A 366 4.31 3.11 -6.08
N GLY A 367 4.24 1.88 -5.54
CA GLY A 367 5.43 1.06 -5.27
C GLY A 367 6.25 0.82 -6.53
N ALA A 368 5.58 0.49 -7.65
CA ALA A 368 6.22 0.28 -8.94
C ALA A 368 6.89 1.55 -9.50
N ALA A 369 6.28 2.71 -9.33
CA ALA A 369 6.88 3.98 -9.74
C ALA A 369 8.16 4.29 -8.95
N ILE A 370 8.15 4.08 -7.63
CA ILE A 370 9.32 4.24 -6.76
C ILE A 370 10.43 3.27 -7.19
N ALA A 371 10.07 2.01 -7.42
CA ALA A 371 11.02 0.97 -7.84
C ALA A 371 11.67 1.28 -9.19
N ARG A 372 10.90 1.74 -10.21
CA ARG A 372 11.43 2.14 -11.51
C ARG A 372 12.44 3.29 -11.36
N ARG A 373 12.15 4.26 -10.48
CA ARG A 373 13.09 5.36 -10.23
C ARG A 373 14.40 4.88 -9.60
N LEU A 374 14.34 3.91 -8.69
CA LEU A 374 15.53 3.29 -8.10
C LEU A 374 16.33 2.47 -9.12
N LEU A 375 15.67 1.85 -10.11
CA LEU A 375 16.35 1.09 -11.18
C LEU A 375 17.28 1.93 -12.04
N GLU A 376 17.07 3.24 -12.12
CA GLU A 376 17.91 4.13 -12.92
C GLU A 376 19.30 4.34 -12.31
N VAL A 377 19.47 4.05 -11.00
CA VAL A 377 20.72 4.21 -10.25
C VAL A 377 21.25 2.90 -9.65
N LEU A 378 20.55 1.76 -9.85
CA LEU A 378 20.92 0.41 -9.43
C LEU A 378 21.43 -0.43 -10.61
#